data_d2889bcdf1a8a673e6f88c9e8eac3bdf
#
_entry.id   d2889bcdf1a8a673e6f88c9e8eac3bdf
#
_cell.length_a   1.000
_cell.length_b   1.000
_cell.length_c   1.000
_cell.angle_alpha   90.00
_cell.angle_beta   90.00
_cell.angle_gamma   90.00
#
_symmetry.space_group_name_H-M   'P 1'
#
loop_
_entity.id
_entity.type
_entity.pdbx_description
1 polymer ?
#
loop_
_entity_poly.entity_id
_entity_poly.type
_entity_poly.pdbx_seq_one_letter_code
_entity_poly.pdbx_strand_id
1 'polypeptide(L)'
;GLSRPLVGMHFFNPADRMKLIEVIAGVNTPAETVETIKKISTEIGKSPVQVNEAAGFVVNRILIPMMNEAMGIVADGIASPADVDIAMQLGAGMKSGPLHTADLVGHDVNLAIMETLYRETGDPKYRPHPLMRQMVRAGWLGVKTGKGFFDYDGPFGKEIVKK
;
A
#
# COMPACT_ATOMS: atom_id res chain seq x y z
N GLY A 1 -9.18 5.03 29.90
CA GLY A 1 -8.94 3.91 29.03
C GLY A 1 -10.24 3.27 28.56
N LEU A 2 -10.21 2.50 27.49
CA LEU A 2 -11.38 1.76 27.02
C LEU A 2 -11.75 0.68 28.04
N SER A 3 -13.05 0.58 28.38
CA SER A 3 -13.56 -0.44 29.30
C SER A 3 -13.77 -1.81 28.64
N ARG A 4 -13.57 -1.91 27.33
CA ARG A 4 -13.76 -3.13 26.52
C ARG A 4 -12.51 -3.46 25.73
N PRO A 5 -12.27 -4.75 25.43
CA PRO A 5 -11.18 -5.16 24.54
C PRO A 5 -11.25 -4.47 23.18
N LEU A 6 -10.12 -4.04 22.65
CA LEU A 6 -9.98 -3.47 21.32
C LEU A 6 -9.08 -4.36 20.46
N VAL A 7 -9.52 -4.61 19.23
CA VAL A 7 -8.75 -5.29 18.20
C VAL A 7 -8.97 -4.57 16.88
N GLY A 8 -7.93 -4.41 16.07
CA GLY A 8 -8.04 -3.81 14.75
C GLY A 8 -8.34 -4.85 13.67
N MET A 9 -9.09 -4.44 12.65
CA MET A 9 -9.30 -5.22 11.41
C MET A 9 -8.91 -4.34 10.23
N HIS A 10 -7.79 -4.65 9.59
CA HIS A 10 -7.33 -3.92 8.41
C HIS A 10 -7.71 -4.67 7.15
N PHE A 11 -8.63 -4.08 6.39
CA PHE A 11 -9.06 -4.56 5.08
C PHE A 11 -8.24 -3.94 3.98
N PHE A 12 -8.14 -4.63 2.85
CA PHE A 12 -7.46 -4.15 1.65
C PHE A 12 -8.47 -3.74 0.58
N ASN A 13 -8.18 -2.66 -0.12
CA ASN A 13 -9.06 -2.12 -1.17
C ASN A 13 -8.86 -2.86 -2.51
N PRO A 14 -9.94 -3.31 -3.18
CA PRO A 14 -11.35 -3.26 -2.77
C PRO A 14 -11.69 -4.35 -1.74
N ALA A 15 -12.37 -3.96 -0.66
CA ALA A 15 -12.61 -4.85 0.47
C ALA A 15 -13.50 -6.06 0.14
N ASP A 16 -14.33 -5.97 -0.87
CA ASP A 16 -15.17 -7.06 -1.37
C ASP A 16 -14.37 -8.14 -2.11
N ARG A 17 -13.26 -7.77 -2.75
CA ARG A 17 -12.43 -8.68 -3.58
C ARG A 17 -11.19 -9.20 -2.86
N MET A 18 -10.54 -8.36 -2.08
CA MET A 18 -9.32 -8.73 -1.38
C MET A 18 -9.63 -9.67 -0.22
N LYS A 19 -8.96 -10.84 -0.20
CA LYS A 19 -9.24 -11.87 0.79
C LYS A 19 -8.55 -11.65 2.13
N LEU A 20 -7.44 -10.92 2.15
CA LEU A 20 -6.63 -10.70 3.35
C LEU A 20 -7.32 -9.75 4.33
N ILE A 21 -7.28 -10.10 5.61
CA ILE A 21 -7.48 -9.19 6.74
C ILE A 21 -6.26 -9.31 7.65
N GLU A 22 -5.63 -8.19 7.98
CA GLU A 22 -4.69 -8.11 9.10
C GLU A 22 -5.50 -7.85 10.38
N VAL A 23 -5.44 -8.81 11.31
CA VAL A 23 -6.07 -8.74 12.63
C VAL A 23 -5.03 -8.20 13.61
N ILE A 24 -5.22 -6.96 14.07
CA ILE A 24 -4.22 -6.21 14.82
C ILE A 24 -4.48 -6.35 16.33
N ALA A 25 -3.54 -6.99 17.02
CA ALA A 25 -3.51 -7.06 18.48
C ALA A 25 -2.73 -5.85 19.03
N GLY A 26 -3.39 -5.00 19.79
CA GLY A 26 -2.73 -3.99 20.62
C GLY A 26 -2.17 -4.62 21.90
N VAL A 27 -1.40 -3.83 22.66
CA VAL A 27 -0.68 -4.29 23.87
C VAL A 27 -1.61 -4.98 24.89
N ASN A 28 -2.84 -4.52 25.03
CA ASN A 28 -3.83 -5.02 25.99
C ASN A 28 -4.95 -5.85 25.34
N THR A 29 -4.79 -6.28 24.08
CA THR A 29 -5.80 -7.11 23.41
C THR A 29 -5.72 -8.54 23.90
N PRO A 30 -6.78 -9.08 24.53
CA PRO A 30 -6.80 -10.48 24.96
C PRO A 30 -6.70 -11.44 23.77
N ALA A 31 -5.99 -12.54 23.92
CA ALA A 31 -5.83 -13.55 22.88
C ALA A 31 -7.19 -14.12 22.40
N GLU A 32 -8.14 -14.33 23.30
CA GLU A 32 -9.49 -14.80 22.98
C GLU A 32 -10.25 -13.83 22.04
N THR A 33 -10.02 -12.51 22.21
CA THR A 33 -10.60 -11.49 21.32
C THR A 33 -10.03 -11.60 19.91
N VAL A 34 -8.71 -11.80 19.80
CA VAL A 34 -8.03 -12.01 18.51
C VAL A 34 -8.58 -13.26 17.82
N GLU A 35 -8.67 -14.38 18.52
CA GLU A 35 -9.20 -15.63 17.95
C GLU A 35 -10.67 -15.50 17.53
N THR A 36 -11.49 -14.79 18.30
CA THR A 36 -12.87 -14.49 17.94
C THR A 36 -12.94 -13.73 16.61
N ILE A 37 -12.12 -12.68 16.43
CA ILE A 37 -12.10 -11.89 15.20
C ILE A 37 -11.52 -12.67 14.02
N LYS A 38 -10.52 -13.53 14.23
CA LYS A 38 -10.03 -14.45 13.20
C LYS A 38 -11.13 -15.39 12.71
N LYS A 39 -11.91 -15.94 13.64
CA LYS A 39 -13.05 -16.81 13.31
C LYS A 39 -14.09 -16.05 12.48
N ILE A 40 -14.53 -14.88 12.95
CA ILE A 40 -15.47 -14.03 12.22
C ILE A 40 -14.93 -13.68 10.83
N SER A 41 -13.65 -13.33 10.71
CA SER A 41 -13.01 -13.03 9.42
C SER A 41 -13.10 -14.22 8.46
N THR A 42 -12.90 -15.45 8.96
CA THR A 42 -13.03 -16.67 8.16
C THR A 42 -14.49 -16.93 7.75
N GLU A 43 -15.43 -16.71 8.65
CA GLU A 43 -16.87 -16.89 8.39
C GLU A 43 -17.39 -15.95 7.28
N ILE A 44 -16.83 -14.73 7.18
CA ILE A 44 -17.14 -13.79 6.08
C ILE A 44 -16.30 -14.03 4.81
N GLY A 45 -15.61 -15.17 4.72
CA GLY A 45 -14.85 -15.58 3.51
C GLY A 45 -13.49 -14.92 3.36
N LYS A 46 -12.92 -14.34 4.44
CA LYS A 46 -11.60 -13.73 4.45
C LYS A 46 -10.53 -14.68 5.01
N SER A 47 -9.27 -14.35 4.74
CA SER A 47 -8.10 -15.03 5.28
C SER A 47 -7.43 -14.12 6.32
N PRO A 48 -7.65 -14.35 7.62
CA PRO A 48 -7.07 -13.52 8.66
C PRO A 48 -5.60 -13.85 8.90
N VAL A 49 -4.78 -12.83 9.04
CA VAL A 49 -3.39 -12.91 9.52
C VAL A 49 -3.28 -12.07 10.77
N GLN A 50 -2.82 -12.67 11.86
CA GLN A 50 -2.59 -11.93 13.09
C GLN A 50 -1.30 -11.12 13.01
N VAL A 51 -1.37 -9.86 13.42
CA VAL A 51 -0.23 -8.95 13.54
C VAL A 51 -0.29 -8.19 14.86
N ASN A 52 0.85 -7.79 15.38
CA ASN A 52 0.90 -6.86 16.50
C ASN A 52 0.82 -5.41 16.00
N GLU A 53 0.33 -4.53 16.88
CA GLU A 53 0.26 -3.11 16.58
C GLU A 53 1.64 -2.55 16.21
N ALA A 54 1.76 -2.03 15.00
CA ALA A 54 2.94 -1.37 14.48
C ALA A 54 2.57 -0.49 13.28
N ALA A 55 3.33 0.56 13.01
CA ALA A 55 3.12 1.39 11.83
C ALA A 55 3.22 0.55 10.54
N GLY A 56 2.18 0.62 9.70
CA GLY A 56 2.10 -0.07 8.40
C GLY A 56 1.87 -1.58 8.47
N PHE A 57 1.75 -2.15 9.67
CA PHE A 57 1.57 -3.58 9.91
C PHE A 57 2.56 -4.43 9.09
N VAL A 58 2.10 -5.41 8.30
CA VAL A 58 2.99 -6.21 7.44
C VAL A 58 2.97 -5.69 6.00
N VAL A 59 1.80 -5.63 5.38
CA VAL A 59 1.71 -5.36 3.93
C VAL A 59 2.18 -3.96 3.59
N ASN A 60 1.65 -2.93 4.23
CA ASN A 60 2.03 -1.55 3.91
C ASN A 60 3.49 -1.26 4.27
N ARG A 61 3.99 -1.87 5.35
CA ARG A 61 5.39 -1.70 5.79
C ARG A 61 6.41 -2.26 4.79
N ILE A 62 6.02 -3.24 3.96
CA ILE A 62 6.86 -3.81 2.91
C ILE A 62 6.55 -3.14 1.57
N LEU A 63 5.27 -3.09 1.20
CA LEU A 63 4.83 -2.68 -0.13
C LEU A 63 5.12 -1.21 -0.43
N ILE A 64 4.82 -0.31 0.52
CA ILE A 64 4.92 1.13 0.26
C ILE A 64 6.40 1.58 0.12
N PRO A 65 7.35 1.16 0.98
CA PRO A 65 8.77 1.42 0.75
C PRO A 65 9.30 0.84 -0.56
N MET A 66 8.83 -0.34 -0.98
CA MET A 66 9.20 -0.92 -2.27
C MET A 66 8.75 -0.04 -3.44
N MET A 67 7.51 0.49 -3.38
CA MET A 67 7.03 1.45 -4.39
C MET A 67 7.81 2.76 -4.35
N ASN A 68 8.20 3.23 -3.17
CA ASN A 68 9.05 4.41 -3.00
C ASN A 68 10.43 4.22 -3.65
N GLU A 69 11.03 3.05 -3.50
CA GLU A 69 12.29 2.70 -4.17
C GLU A 69 12.13 2.63 -5.70
N ALA A 70 11.04 2.04 -6.18
CA ALA A 70 10.73 2.00 -7.61
C ALA A 70 10.60 3.41 -8.22
N MET A 71 10.05 4.38 -7.47
CA MET A 71 10.02 5.79 -7.87
C MET A 71 11.43 6.38 -7.95
N GLY A 72 12.33 6.00 -7.03
CA GLY A 72 13.73 6.40 -7.04
C GLY A 72 14.44 5.94 -8.33
N ILE A 73 14.27 4.68 -8.73
CA ILE A 73 14.82 4.12 -9.97
C ILE A 73 14.43 4.97 -11.20
N VAL A 74 13.15 5.38 -11.27
CA VAL A 74 12.67 6.25 -12.36
C VAL A 74 13.28 7.65 -12.27
N ALA A 75 13.32 8.23 -11.07
CA ALA A 75 13.86 9.57 -10.83
C ALA A 75 15.35 9.66 -11.16
N ASP A 76 16.11 8.60 -10.90
CA ASP A 76 17.53 8.49 -11.21
C ASP A 76 17.80 8.17 -12.69
N GLY A 77 16.75 7.98 -13.49
CA GLY A 77 16.85 7.68 -14.93
C GLY A 77 17.40 6.29 -15.25
N ILE A 78 17.34 5.36 -14.28
CA ILE A 78 17.85 3.98 -14.44
C ILE A 78 16.96 3.19 -15.39
N ALA A 79 15.63 3.35 -15.28
CA ALA A 79 14.67 2.68 -16.15
C ALA A 79 13.39 3.51 -16.32
N SER A 80 12.65 3.27 -17.41
CA SER A 80 11.31 3.85 -17.58
C SER A 80 10.31 3.22 -16.59
N PRO A 81 9.18 3.90 -16.28
CA PRO A 81 8.14 3.32 -15.44
C PRO A 81 7.66 1.94 -15.94
N ALA A 82 7.50 1.78 -17.25
CA ALA A 82 7.07 0.53 -17.85
C ALA A 82 8.11 -0.58 -17.66
N ASP A 83 9.41 -0.26 -17.86
CA ASP A 83 10.49 -1.25 -17.68
C ASP A 83 10.66 -1.67 -16.23
N VAL A 84 10.50 -0.76 -15.26
CA VAL A 84 10.49 -1.09 -13.83
C VAL A 84 9.39 -2.10 -13.53
N ASP A 85 8.19 -1.85 -14.01
CA ASP A 85 7.05 -2.73 -13.76
C ASP A 85 7.22 -4.10 -14.44
N ILE A 86 7.68 -4.15 -15.68
CA ILE A 86 7.99 -5.39 -16.40
C ILE A 86 9.08 -6.18 -15.66
N ALA A 87 10.15 -5.52 -15.22
CA ALA A 87 11.23 -6.16 -14.49
C ALA A 87 10.72 -6.82 -13.19
N MET A 88 9.87 -6.13 -12.45
CA MET A 88 9.31 -6.66 -11.21
C MET A 88 8.25 -7.75 -11.44
N GLN A 89 7.49 -7.68 -12.53
CA GLN A 89 6.55 -8.74 -12.89
C GLN A 89 7.28 -10.02 -13.32
N LEU A 90 8.25 -9.91 -14.22
CA LEU A 90 8.93 -11.08 -14.79
C LEU A 90 10.10 -11.57 -13.93
N GLY A 91 10.82 -10.67 -13.29
CA GLY A 91 11.99 -11.00 -12.46
C GLY A 91 11.67 -11.35 -11.01
N ALA A 92 10.64 -10.73 -10.43
CA ALA A 92 10.23 -10.96 -9.05
C ALA A 92 8.85 -11.63 -8.89
N GLY A 93 8.18 -11.97 -9.99
CA GLY A 93 6.89 -12.66 -9.98
C GLY A 93 5.72 -11.82 -9.45
N MET A 94 5.82 -10.50 -9.47
CA MET A 94 4.70 -9.64 -9.06
C MET A 94 3.55 -9.75 -10.07
N LYS A 95 2.32 -9.82 -9.58
CA LYS A 95 1.12 -9.84 -10.44
C LYS A 95 0.91 -8.49 -11.15
N SER A 96 1.19 -7.41 -10.48
CA SER A 96 1.19 -6.03 -11.00
C SER A 96 2.52 -5.39 -10.60
N GLY A 97 3.09 -4.56 -11.46
CA GLY A 97 4.32 -3.87 -11.14
C GLY A 97 4.16 -2.84 -10.01
N PRO A 98 5.26 -2.42 -9.37
CA PRO A 98 5.21 -1.51 -8.22
C PRO A 98 4.64 -0.14 -8.56
N LEU A 99 4.88 0.38 -9.76
CA LEU A 99 4.42 1.71 -10.16
C LEU A 99 2.94 1.73 -10.58
N HIS A 100 2.45 0.69 -11.26
CA HIS A 100 1.01 0.48 -11.45
C HIS A 100 0.28 0.30 -10.12
N THR A 101 0.89 -0.44 -9.19
CA THR A 101 0.33 -0.61 -7.85
C THR A 101 0.30 0.72 -7.11
N ALA A 102 1.33 1.56 -7.24
CA ALA A 102 1.39 2.89 -6.65
C ALA A 102 0.30 3.83 -7.20
N ASP A 103 0.05 3.79 -8.52
CA ASP A 103 -1.02 4.54 -9.16
C ASP A 103 -2.41 4.07 -8.71
N LEU A 104 -2.58 2.76 -8.48
CA LEU A 104 -3.84 2.18 -8.00
C LEU A 104 -4.14 2.59 -6.54
N VAL A 105 -3.13 2.56 -5.67
CA VAL A 105 -3.26 2.99 -4.26
C VAL A 105 -3.50 4.50 -4.17
N GLY A 106 -2.82 5.24 -5.00
CA GLY A 106 -2.81 6.69 -5.04
C GLY A 106 -1.62 7.31 -4.31
N HIS A 107 -0.96 8.28 -4.98
CA HIS A 107 0.29 8.85 -4.48
C HIS A 107 0.13 9.68 -3.20
N ASP A 108 -1.02 10.30 -2.97
CA ASP A 108 -1.35 10.97 -1.71
C ASP A 108 -1.46 9.99 -0.54
N VAL A 109 -2.05 8.81 -0.77
CA VAL A 109 -2.13 7.72 0.22
C VAL A 109 -0.74 7.13 0.48
N ASN A 110 0.03 6.86 -0.59
CA ASN A 110 1.41 6.39 -0.47
C ASN A 110 2.28 7.37 0.34
N LEU A 111 2.15 8.67 0.07
CA LEU A 111 2.86 9.72 0.78
C LEU A 111 2.49 9.74 2.26
N ALA A 112 1.20 9.71 2.58
CA ALA A 112 0.72 9.72 3.96
C ALA A 112 1.21 8.50 4.76
N ILE A 113 1.25 7.32 4.13
CA ILE A 113 1.78 6.10 4.76
C ILE A 113 3.28 6.22 5.00
N MET A 114 4.07 6.68 4.01
CA MET A 114 5.52 6.88 4.18
C MET A 114 5.83 7.89 5.28
N GLU A 115 5.10 9.01 5.33
CA GLU A 115 5.26 10.00 6.40
C GLU A 115 4.92 9.45 7.78
N THR A 116 3.90 8.60 7.86
CA THR A 116 3.54 7.93 9.11
C THR A 116 4.62 6.93 9.52
N LEU A 117 5.10 6.08 8.60
CA LEU A 117 6.18 5.14 8.86
C LEU A 117 7.45 5.88 9.34
N TYR A 118 7.80 6.98 8.68
CA TYR A 118 8.98 7.78 9.05
C TYR A 118 8.81 8.43 10.43
N ARG A 119 7.66 9.02 10.71
CA ARG A 119 7.36 9.65 12.01
C ARG A 119 7.40 8.65 13.17
N GLU A 120 6.80 7.47 12.98
CA GLU A 120 6.70 6.48 14.04
C GLU A 120 8.02 5.72 14.30
N THR A 121 8.87 5.59 13.29
CA THR A 121 10.11 4.80 13.40
C THR A 121 11.37 5.65 13.51
N GLY A 122 11.36 6.88 12.97
CA GLY A 122 12.56 7.71 12.81
C GLY A 122 13.57 7.16 11.79
N ASP A 123 13.29 6.03 11.15
CA ASP A 123 14.23 5.37 10.23
C ASP A 123 14.20 6.05 8.85
N PRO A 124 15.34 6.58 8.36
CA PRO A 124 15.41 7.29 7.09
C PRO A 124 15.02 6.47 5.86
N LYS A 125 15.01 5.13 5.93
CA LYS A 125 14.52 4.28 4.83
C LYS A 125 13.03 4.52 4.49
N TYR A 126 12.28 5.09 5.43
CA TYR A 126 10.86 5.44 5.22
C TYR A 126 10.65 6.89 4.78
N ARG A 127 11.73 7.63 4.46
CA ARG A 127 11.61 8.97 3.93
C ARG A 127 10.97 8.93 2.53
N PRO A 128 9.84 9.65 2.33
CA PRO A 128 9.24 9.71 1.00
C PRO A 128 10.21 10.29 -0.02
N HIS A 129 10.30 9.65 -1.18
CA HIS A 129 11.10 10.16 -2.29
C HIS A 129 10.57 11.54 -2.74
N PRO A 130 11.43 12.51 -3.11
CA PRO A 130 11.01 13.84 -3.55
C PRO A 130 10.01 13.81 -4.72
N LEU A 131 10.17 12.86 -5.66
CA LEU A 131 9.25 12.67 -6.79
C LEU A 131 7.82 12.39 -6.32
N MET A 132 7.61 11.56 -5.29
CA MET A 132 6.27 11.30 -4.72
C MET A 132 5.59 12.60 -4.30
N ARG A 133 6.31 13.48 -3.58
CA ARG A 133 5.79 14.78 -3.17
C ARG A 133 5.50 15.71 -4.36
N GLN A 134 6.34 15.66 -5.40
CA GLN A 134 6.13 16.44 -6.62
C GLN A 134 4.86 15.99 -7.33
N MET A 135 4.66 14.69 -7.50
CA MET A 135 3.46 14.12 -8.13
C MET A 135 2.18 14.50 -7.36
N VAL A 136 2.21 14.41 -6.02
CA VAL A 136 1.05 14.82 -5.18
C VAL A 136 0.74 16.31 -5.37
N ARG A 137 1.74 17.19 -5.35
CA ARG A 137 1.54 18.63 -5.60
C ARG A 137 1.04 18.93 -7.00
N ALA A 138 1.44 18.13 -8.00
CA ALA A 138 0.97 18.25 -9.39
C ALA A 138 -0.44 17.70 -9.59
N GLY A 139 -1.05 17.06 -8.58
CA GLY A 139 -2.35 16.39 -8.73
C GLY A 139 -2.29 15.07 -9.50
N TRP A 140 -1.08 14.52 -9.72
CA TRP A 140 -0.88 13.23 -10.39
C TRP A 140 -0.98 12.12 -9.35
N LEU A 141 -2.23 11.82 -8.97
CA LEU A 141 -2.50 10.89 -7.87
C LEU A 141 -2.70 9.43 -8.32
N GLY A 142 -2.50 9.16 -9.60
CA GLY A 142 -2.70 7.85 -10.19
C GLY A 142 -4.09 7.67 -10.82
N VAL A 143 -4.61 6.45 -10.81
CA VAL A 143 -5.87 6.06 -11.46
C VAL A 143 -7.04 6.99 -11.09
N LYS A 144 -7.14 7.40 -9.85
CA LYS A 144 -8.26 8.24 -9.37
C LYS A 144 -8.31 9.65 -9.98
N THR A 145 -7.19 10.14 -10.54
CA THR A 145 -7.13 11.43 -11.21
C THR A 145 -6.87 11.32 -12.72
N GLY A 146 -6.77 10.09 -13.24
CA GLY A 146 -6.46 9.83 -14.64
C GLY A 146 -4.99 10.01 -14.99
N LYS A 147 -4.13 10.33 -14.03
CA LYS A 147 -2.70 10.52 -14.23
C LYS A 147 -1.87 10.15 -12.99
N GLY A 148 -0.79 9.39 -13.24
CA GLY A 148 0.24 9.03 -12.29
C GLY A 148 1.56 8.80 -13.00
N PHE A 149 2.21 7.66 -12.77
CA PHE A 149 3.30 7.16 -13.61
C PHE A 149 2.80 6.78 -15.01
N PHE A 150 1.53 6.39 -15.10
CA PHE A 150 0.85 6.07 -16.33
C PHE A 150 -0.30 7.05 -16.57
N ASP A 151 -0.72 7.15 -17.84
CA ASP A 151 -1.89 7.94 -18.23
C ASP A 151 -3.12 7.02 -18.32
N TYR A 152 -4.28 7.52 -17.91
CA TYR A 152 -5.55 6.80 -17.92
C TYR A 152 -6.60 7.60 -18.72
N ASP A 153 -7.64 6.94 -19.25
CA ASP A 153 -8.72 7.57 -20.03
C ASP A 153 -9.74 8.32 -19.15
N GLY A 154 -9.24 8.98 -18.12
CA GLY A 154 -9.98 9.75 -17.12
C GLY A 154 -9.88 9.15 -15.72
N PRO A 155 -10.48 9.77 -14.70
CA PRO A 155 -10.48 9.27 -13.34
C PRO A 155 -11.11 7.87 -13.27
N PHE A 156 -10.38 6.93 -12.64
CA PHE A 156 -10.72 5.51 -12.56
C PHE A 156 -10.85 4.80 -13.92
N GLY A 157 -10.31 5.40 -14.97
CA GLY A 157 -10.31 4.89 -16.33
C GLY A 157 -9.28 3.79 -16.58
N LYS A 158 -9.25 3.30 -17.82
CA LYS A 158 -8.25 2.32 -18.26
C LYS A 158 -6.95 3.04 -18.62
N GLU A 159 -5.83 2.34 -18.47
CA GLU A 159 -4.54 2.85 -18.92
C GLU A 159 -4.51 3.12 -20.43
N ILE A 160 -3.94 4.27 -20.81
CA ILE A 160 -3.68 4.62 -22.21
C ILE A 160 -2.29 4.11 -22.56
N VAL A 161 -2.23 2.95 -23.22
CA VAL A 161 -0.97 2.42 -23.72
C VAL A 161 -0.57 3.20 -24.98
N LYS A 162 0.45 4.05 -24.87
CA LYS A 162 1.04 4.72 -26.01
C LYS A 162 1.81 3.68 -26.85
N LYS A 163 1.40 3.53 -28.11
CA LYS A 163 2.10 2.68 -29.09
C LYS A 163 3.43 3.30 -29.51
#